data_229e9e453e4c89cefd06d068e2770d4f
#
_entry.id   229e9e453e4c89cefd06d068e2770d4f
#
_cell.length_a   1.000
_cell.length_b   1.000
_cell.length_c   1.000
_cell.angle_alpha   90.00
_cell.angle_beta   90.00
_cell.angle_gamma   90.00
#
_symmetry.space_group_name_H-M   'P 1'
#
loop_
_entity.id
_entity.type
_entity.pdbx_description
1 polymer ?
#
loop_
_entity_poly.entity_id
_entity_poly.type
_entity_poly.pdbx_seq_one_letter_code
_entity_poly.pdbx_strand_id
1 'polypeptide(L)'
;MSEKGKRLARQKQSDSAYNKLLLSLAVAVVVELISLLLRRFTYTYYQSDFGSSFAVGLQAFFGVFRIAGAVLAAAGCVWAVLSVRAKKRLLLPGICTGVVVWLWLVSLLCYSFSEAGVSAMCVLPPAGAVLAFIYFLYQREFFYNAILSGIGLVAVWVFRQIYMTHPRMVYCGFAVVWAVLAAAAVLTFRLKGKKGRLGSLTVFPEGSAYTPVCLTCAVVAAAMLAALIFGVSFGFYMLLAIIAWVFCLAVYYTVKLM
;
A
#
# COMPACT_ATOMS: atom_id res chain seq x y z
N MET A 1 -31.70 18.81 -19.95
CA MET A 1 -31.64 17.77 -18.93
C MET A 1 -32.19 18.35 -17.64
N SER A 2 -33.31 17.84 -17.12
CA SER A 2 -34.00 18.39 -15.95
C SER A 2 -33.11 18.36 -14.70
N GLU A 3 -33.22 19.34 -13.78
CA GLU A 3 -32.49 19.36 -12.49
C GLU A 3 -32.69 18.08 -11.67
N LYS A 4 -33.88 17.49 -11.71
CA LYS A 4 -34.17 16.18 -11.11
C LYS A 4 -33.26 15.07 -11.68
N GLY A 5 -33.00 15.07 -13.00
CA GLY A 5 -32.13 14.09 -13.64
C GLY A 5 -30.67 14.22 -13.19
N LYS A 6 -30.18 15.46 -13.00
CA LYS A 6 -28.82 15.71 -12.49
C LYS A 6 -28.66 15.27 -11.02
N ARG A 7 -29.69 15.51 -10.17
CA ARG A 7 -29.69 15.07 -8.76
C ARG A 7 -29.68 13.54 -8.65
N LEU A 8 -30.53 12.85 -9.41
CA LEU A 8 -30.59 11.38 -9.44
C LEU A 8 -29.28 10.75 -9.97
N ALA A 9 -28.64 11.36 -10.96
CA ALA A 9 -27.35 10.88 -11.47
C ALA A 9 -26.23 11.05 -10.42
N ARG A 10 -26.21 12.17 -9.68
CA ARG A 10 -25.24 12.38 -8.57
C ARG A 10 -25.48 11.40 -7.42
N GLN A 11 -26.75 11.16 -7.05
CA GLN A 11 -27.10 10.21 -6.02
C GLN A 11 -26.68 8.79 -6.38
N LYS A 12 -26.97 8.30 -7.60
CA LYS A 12 -26.49 6.99 -8.09
C LYS A 12 -24.96 6.88 -8.10
N GLN A 13 -24.26 7.96 -8.36
CA GLN A 13 -22.79 7.98 -8.37
C GLN A 13 -22.24 7.89 -6.94
N SER A 14 -22.84 8.60 -5.97
CA SER A 14 -22.46 8.50 -4.55
C SER A 14 -22.77 7.12 -3.99
N ASP A 15 -23.95 6.56 -4.27
CA ASP A 15 -24.33 5.21 -3.80
C ASP A 15 -23.41 4.13 -4.35
N SER A 16 -23.01 4.26 -5.62
CA SER A 16 -22.01 3.34 -6.23
C SER A 16 -20.64 3.45 -5.56
N ALA A 17 -20.21 4.65 -5.17
CA ALA A 17 -18.93 4.85 -4.46
C ALA A 17 -18.99 4.26 -3.04
N TYR A 18 -20.09 4.47 -2.31
CA TYR A 18 -20.30 3.88 -0.98
C TYR A 18 -20.34 2.36 -1.02
N ASN A 19 -21.04 1.77 -1.99
CA ASN A 19 -21.08 0.31 -2.13
C ASN A 19 -19.69 -0.28 -2.42
N LYS A 20 -18.87 0.38 -3.24
CA LYS A 20 -17.49 -0.04 -3.50
C LYS A 20 -16.61 0.08 -2.25
N LEU A 21 -16.79 1.15 -1.47
CA LEU A 21 -16.11 1.35 -0.21
C LEU A 21 -16.47 0.24 0.79
N LEU A 22 -17.76 -0.01 1.00
CA LEU A 22 -18.25 -1.07 1.90
C LEU A 22 -17.72 -2.45 1.47
N LEU A 23 -17.73 -2.75 0.17
CA LEU A 23 -17.17 -3.99 -0.35
C LEU A 23 -15.67 -4.09 -0.06
N SER A 24 -14.90 -3.02 -0.26
CA SER A 24 -13.45 -3.02 0.02
C SER A 24 -13.15 -3.22 1.50
N LEU A 25 -13.94 -2.62 2.40
CA LEU A 25 -13.84 -2.83 3.84
C LEU A 25 -14.19 -4.26 4.25
N ALA A 26 -15.28 -4.82 3.70
CA ALA A 26 -15.66 -6.21 3.96
C ALA A 26 -14.58 -7.20 3.53
N VAL A 27 -14.00 -7.00 2.34
CA VAL A 27 -12.87 -7.81 1.86
C VAL A 27 -11.65 -7.68 2.79
N ALA A 28 -11.31 -6.47 3.23
CA ALA A 28 -10.20 -6.24 4.14
C ALA A 28 -10.41 -6.95 5.48
N VAL A 29 -11.63 -6.92 6.04
CA VAL A 29 -11.96 -7.65 7.29
C VAL A 29 -11.82 -9.15 7.10
N VAL A 30 -12.31 -9.72 5.99
CA VAL A 30 -12.17 -11.16 5.72
C VAL A 30 -10.69 -11.55 5.59
N VAL A 31 -9.91 -10.77 4.85
CA VAL A 31 -8.47 -11.01 4.68
C VAL A 31 -7.74 -10.89 6.02
N GLU A 32 -8.11 -9.93 6.87
CA GLU A 32 -7.54 -9.76 8.21
C GLU A 32 -7.85 -10.96 9.11
N LEU A 33 -9.09 -11.44 9.11
CA LEU A 33 -9.47 -12.65 9.86
C LEU A 33 -8.66 -13.86 9.42
N ILE A 34 -8.45 -14.05 8.12
CA ILE A 34 -7.60 -15.14 7.58
C ILE A 34 -6.16 -14.95 8.05
N SER A 35 -5.63 -13.73 8.03
CA SER A 35 -4.27 -13.41 8.46
C SER A 35 -4.06 -13.68 9.96
N LEU A 36 -5.04 -13.30 10.79
CA LEU A 36 -5.02 -13.57 12.24
C LEU A 36 -5.12 -15.07 12.56
N LEU A 37 -5.98 -15.79 11.83
CA LEU A 37 -6.05 -17.26 11.95
C LEU A 37 -4.72 -17.90 11.57
N LEU A 38 -4.12 -17.49 10.47
CA LEU A 38 -2.83 -17.98 10.02
C LEU A 38 -1.74 -17.72 11.06
N ARG A 39 -1.70 -16.51 11.63
CA ARG A 39 -0.80 -16.16 12.72
C ARG A 39 -1.01 -17.05 13.94
N ARG A 40 -2.25 -17.28 14.35
CA ARG A 40 -2.58 -18.14 15.47
C ARG A 40 -2.10 -19.57 15.25
N PHE A 41 -2.34 -20.14 14.06
CA PHE A 41 -1.86 -21.50 13.73
C PHE A 41 -0.34 -21.59 13.66
N THR A 42 0.33 -20.59 13.14
CA THR A 42 1.79 -20.60 13.01
C THR A 42 2.51 -20.44 14.35
N TYR A 43 1.93 -19.70 15.31
CA TYR A 43 2.60 -19.37 16.57
C TYR A 43 2.03 -20.10 17.78
N THR A 44 0.71 -20.12 17.94
CA THR A 44 0.07 -20.62 19.17
C THR A 44 0.02 -22.13 19.22
N TYR A 45 -0.14 -22.78 18.06
CA TYR A 45 -0.28 -24.24 17.96
C TYR A 45 0.99 -24.96 17.52
N TYR A 46 2.12 -24.25 17.38
CA TYR A 46 3.40 -24.86 17.00
C TYR A 46 3.87 -25.93 18.00
N GLN A 47 3.46 -25.85 19.27
CA GLN A 47 3.80 -26.84 20.31
C GLN A 47 2.92 -28.09 20.30
N SER A 48 1.83 -28.11 19.52
CA SER A 48 1.00 -29.30 19.32
C SER A 48 1.43 -30.07 18.07
N ASP A 49 1.32 -31.38 18.04
CA ASP A 49 1.71 -32.21 16.89
C ASP A 49 0.98 -31.79 15.61
N PHE A 50 -0.30 -31.47 15.72
CA PHE A 50 -1.09 -30.98 14.59
C PHE A 50 -0.62 -29.60 14.13
N GLY A 51 -0.39 -28.69 15.06
CA GLY A 51 0.07 -27.33 14.77
C GLY A 51 1.47 -27.31 14.15
N SER A 52 2.38 -28.17 14.61
CA SER A 52 3.73 -28.28 14.04
C SER A 52 3.71 -28.82 12.61
N SER A 53 2.92 -29.87 12.34
CA SER A 53 2.77 -30.43 10.99
C SER A 53 2.16 -29.44 10.01
N PHE A 54 1.14 -28.68 10.44
CA PHE A 54 0.53 -27.63 9.64
C PHE A 54 1.51 -26.49 9.35
N ALA A 55 2.25 -26.02 10.36
CA ALA A 55 3.24 -24.96 10.21
C ALA A 55 4.37 -25.35 9.22
N VAL A 56 4.85 -26.60 9.29
CA VAL A 56 5.86 -27.13 8.34
C VAL A 56 5.29 -27.18 6.92
N GLY A 57 4.07 -27.68 6.75
CA GLY A 57 3.39 -27.71 5.45
C GLY A 57 3.19 -26.29 4.87
N LEU A 58 2.82 -25.33 5.71
CA LEU A 58 2.62 -23.94 5.32
C LEU A 58 3.95 -23.28 4.92
N GLN A 59 5.02 -23.55 5.64
CA GLN A 59 6.36 -23.04 5.30
C GLN A 59 6.87 -23.62 3.98
N ALA A 60 6.62 -24.90 3.72
CA ALA A 60 6.93 -25.54 2.45
C ALA A 60 6.12 -24.90 1.29
N PHE A 61 4.82 -24.65 1.51
CA PHE A 61 3.98 -23.95 0.55
C PHE A 61 4.52 -22.54 0.24
N PHE A 62 4.86 -21.74 1.24
CA PHE A 62 5.45 -20.42 1.03
C PHE A 62 6.80 -20.50 0.31
N GLY A 63 7.62 -21.50 0.60
CA GLY A 63 8.89 -21.76 -0.10
C GLY A 63 8.73 -22.00 -1.60
N VAL A 64 7.75 -22.81 -1.98
CA VAL A 64 7.42 -23.06 -3.39
C VAL A 64 6.73 -21.84 -4.03
N PHE A 65 5.74 -21.27 -3.34
CA PHE A 65 4.90 -20.21 -3.92
C PHE A 65 5.65 -18.89 -4.08
N ARG A 66 6.73 -18.62 -3.33
CA ARG A 66 7.57 -17.42 -3.55
C ARG A 66 8.16 -17.38 -4.96
N ILE A 67 8.52 -18.56 -5.54
CA ILE A 67 9.10 -18.66 -6.88
C ILE A 67 7.99 -18.77 -7.93
N ALA A 68 7.09 -19.73 -7.76
CA ALA A 68 5.96 -19.94 -8.67
C ALA A 68 5.03 -18.72 -8.73
N GLY A 69 4.77 -18.09 -7.59
CA GLY A 69 3.94 -16.89 -7.47
C GLY A 69 4.52 -15.68 -8.20
N ALA A 70 5.85 -15.53 -8.27
CA ALA A 70 6.47 -14.47 -9.07
C ALA A 70 6.16 -14.63 -10.56
N VAL A 71 6.25 -15.85 -11.08
CA VAL A 71 5.92 -16.15 -12.48
C VAL A 71 4.44 -15.94 -12.75
N LEU A 72 3.57 -16.42 -11.85
CA LEU A 72 2.11 -16.24 -11.96
C LEU A 72 1.71 -14.76 -11.87
N ALA A 73 2.35 -13.98 -10.98
CA ALA A 73 2.12 -12.54 -10.86
C ALA A 73 2.53 -11.81 -12.14
N ALA A 74 3.69 -12.12 -12.71
CA ALA A 74 4.14 -11.55 -13.97
C ALA A 74 3.18 -11.90 -15.13
N ALA A 75 2.78 -13.17 -15.25
CA ALA A 75 1.80 -13.61 -16.24
C ALA A 75 0.44 -12.92 -16.05
N GLY A 76 -0.03 -12.77 -14.82
CA GLY A 76 -1.25 -12.05 -14.48
C GLY A 76 -1.18 -10.57 -14.88
N CYS A 77 -0.05 -9.89 -14.61
CA CYS A 77 0.16 -8.50 -15.04
C CYS A 77 0.12 -8.37 -16.57
N VAL A 78 0.77 -9.27 -17.29
CA VAL A 78 0.72 -9.29 -18.76
C VAL A 78 -0.72 -9.50 -19.25
N TRP A 79 -1.45 -10.46 -18.66
CA TRP A 79 -2.84 -10.70 -18.99
C TRP A 79 -3.72 -9.48 -18.73
N ALA A 80 -3.56 -8.80 -17.59
CA ALA A 80 -4.28 -7.57 -17.26
C ALA A 80 -4.00 -6.46 -18.31
N VAL A 81 -2.73 -6.24 -18.67
CA VAL A 81 -2.33 -5.25 -19.68
C VAL A 81 -2.90 -5.58 -21.06
N LEU A 82 -2.86 -6.83 -21.47
CA LEU A 82 -3.46 -7.28 -22.76
C LEU A 82 -4.98 -7.10 -22.76
N SER A 83 -5.65 -7.35 -21.64
CA SER A 83 -7.09 -7.14 -21.49
C SER A 83 -7.48 -5.67 -21.59
N VAL A 84 -6.67 -4.76 -21.04
CA VAL A 84 -6.85 -3.30 -21.20
C VAL A 84 -6.69 -2.90 -22.67
N ARG A 85 -5.63 -3.38 -23.32
CA ARG A 85 -5.39 -3.09 -24.76
C ARG A 85 -6.53 -3.60 -25.65
N ALA A 86 -7.07 -4.77 -25.33
CA ALA A 86 -8.19 -5.37 -26.06
C ALA A 86 -9.57 -4.76 -25.71
N LYS A 87 -9.63 -3.69 -24.89
CA LYS A 87 -10.87 -3.04 -24.41
C LYS A 87 -11.88 -4.02 -23.77
N LYS A 88 -11.41 -5.18 -23.25
CA LYS A 88 -12.24 -6.16 -22.53
C LYS A 88 -12.49 -5.70 -21.09
N ARG A 89 -13.52 -6.31 -20.44
CA ARG A 89 -13.83 -6.02 -19.03
C ARG A 89 -12.62 -6.37 -18.14
N LEU A 90 -12.05 -5.38 -17.47
CA LEU A 90 -10.86 -5.51 -16.63
C LEU A 90 -11.14 -6.17 -15.26
N LEU A 91 -12.40 -6.32 -14.84
CA LEU A 91 -12.77 -6.78 -13.50
C LEU A 91 -12.17 -8.15 -13.17
N LEU A 92 -12.38 -9.14 -14.02
CA LEU A 92 -11.93 -10.51 -13.77
C LEU A 92 -10.41 -10.65 -13.79
N PRO A 93 -9.68 -10.21 -14.84
CA PRO A 93 -8.23 -10.28 -14.84
C PRO A 93 -7.58 -9.41 -13.76
N GLY A 94 -8.18 -8.26 -13.41
CA GLY A 94 -7.69 -7.40 -12.35
C GLY A 94 -7.80 -8.03 -10.96
N ILE A 95 -8.93 -8.65 -10.62
CA ILE A 95 -9.13 -9.34 -9.35
C ILE A 95 -8.20 -10.56 -9.25
N CYS A 96 -8.15 -11.41 -10.27
CA CYS A 96 -7.29 -12.59 -10.26
C CYS A 96 -5.81 -12.22 -10.11
N THR A 97 -5.34 -11.23 -10.87
CA THR A 97 -3.96 -10.74 -10.76
C THR A 97 -3.69 -10.15 -9.38
N GLY A 98 -4.62 -9.36 -8.84
CA GLY A 98 -4.50 -8.77 -7.50
C GLY A 98 -4.37 -9.83 -6.41
N VAL A 99 -5.18 -10.88 -6.44
CA VAL A 99 -5.13 -12.01 -5.51
C VAL A 99 -3.80 -12.76 -5.62
N VAL A 100 -3.34 -13.05 -6.84
CA VAL A 100 -2.06 -13.76 -7.05
C VAL A 100 -0.88 -12.91 -6.57
N VAL A 101 -0.85 -11.63 -6.87
CA VAL A 101 0.20 -10.70 -6.40
C VAL A 101 0.18 -10.60 -4.88
N TRP A 102 -0.99 -10.51 -4.26
CA TRP A 102 -1.12 -10.47 -2.80
C TRP A 102 -0.60 -11.76 -2.15
N LEU A 103 -1.02 -12.94 -2.64
CA LEU A 103 -0.53 -14.23 -2.15
C LEU A 103 0.98 -14.38 -2.33
N TRP A 104 1.52 -13.91 -3.44
CA TRP A 104 2.96 -13.91 -3.68
C TRP A 104 3.71 -13.04 -2.69
N LEU A 105 3.24 -11.80 -2.43
CA LEU A 105 3.83 -10.91 -1.43
C LEU A 105 3.78 -11.52 -0.03
N VAL A 106 2.66 -12.13 0.35
CA VAL A 106 2.49 -12.85 1.61
C VAL A 106 3.52 -13.97 1.72
N SER A 107 3.65 -14.80 0.69
CA SER A 107 4.59 -15.93 0.69
C SER A 107 6.04 -15.46 0.81
N LEU A 108 6.37 -14.35 0.12
CA LEU A 108 7.69 -13.75 0.17
C LEU A 108 8.01 -13.19 1.57
N LEU A 109 7.07 -12.49 2.19
CA LEU A 109 7.22 -11.94 3.54
C LEU A 109 7.32 -13.04 4.61
N CYS A 110 6.41 -14.01 4.57
CA CYS A 110 6.37 -15.08 5.56
C CYS A 110 7.60 -16.01 5.46
N TYR A 111 8.07 -16.30 4.26
CA TYR A 111 9.26 -17.12 4.06
C TYR A 111 10.56 -16.39 4.43
N SER A 112 10.70 -15.11 4.05
CA SER A 112 11.95 -14.36 4.23
C SER A 112 12.13 -13.84 5.65
N PHE A 113 11.04 -13.50 6.35
CA PHE A 113 11.06 -12.82 7.65
C PHE A 113 10.38 -13.59 8.77
N SER A 114 9.95 -14.82 8.52
CA SER A 114 9.31 -15.70 9.53
C SER A 114 8.30 -14.94 10.41
N GLU A 115 8.62 -14.71 11.66
CA GLU A 115 7.79 -14.03 12.66
C GLU A 115 7.41 -12.59 12.29
N ALA A 116 8.38 -11.81 11.89
CA ALA A 116 8.17 -10.44 11.46
C ALA A 116 7.32 -10.37 10.17
N GLY A 117 7.48 -11.34 9.27
CA GLY A 117 6.70 -11.45 8.04
C GLY A 117 5.21 -11.71 8.31
N VAL A 118 4.90 -12.65 9.20
CA VAL A 118 3.51 -12.92 9.60
C VAL A 118 2.89 -11.73 10.32
N SER A 119 3.66 -11.02 11.15
CA SER A 119 3.20 -9.80 11.81
C SER A 119 2.94 -8.67 10.80
N ALA A 120 3.81 -8.51 9.80
CA ALA A 120 3.61 -7.56 8.70
C ALA A 120 2.34 -7.87 7.89
N MET A 121 2.06 -9.16 7.65
CA MET A 121 0.87 -9.60 6.95
C MET A 121 -0.42 -9.19 7.66
N CYS A 122 -0.45 -9.17 8.98
CA CYS A 122 -1.61 -8.68 9.76
C CYS A 122 -1.77 -7.15 9.71
N VAL A 123 -0.76 -6.39 9.32
CA VAL A 123 -0.84 -4.92 9.19
C VAL A 123 -1.28 -4.49 7.79
N LEU A 124 -0.99 -5.29 6.76
CA LEU A 124 -1.27 -4.93 5.36
C LEU A 124 -2.76 -4.76 5.03
N PRO A 125 -3.70 -5.64 5.45
CA PRO A 125 -5.11 -5.49 5.13
C PRO A 125 -5.75 -4.23 5.73
N PRO A 126 -5.57 -3.90 7.03
CA PRO A 126 -6.10 -2.65 7.56
C PRO A 126 -5.45 -1.41 6.92
N ALA A 127 -4.15 -1.44 6.61
CA ALA A 127 -3.50 -0.37 5.87
C ALA A 127 -4.10 -0.20 4.47
N GLY A 128 -4.36 -1.30 3.76
CA GLY A 128 -5.05 -1.30 2.48
C GLY A 128 -6.48 -0.76 2.56
N ALA A 129 -7.22 -1.11 3.63
CA ALA A 129 -8.56 -0.58 3.89
C ALA A 129 -8.55 0.95 4.11
N VAL A 130 -7.58 1.46 4.87
CA VAL A 130 -7.39 2.91 5.07
C VAL A 130 -7.06 3.60 3.74
N LEU A 131 -6.19 3.03 2.92
CA LEU A 131 -5.87 3.57 1.60
C LEU A 131 -7.08 3.55 0.66
N ALA A 132 -7.89 2.49 0.69
CA ALA A 132 -9.14 2.41 -0.07
C ALA A 132 -10.14 3.48 0.39
N PHE A 133 -10.28 3.67 1.71
CA PHE A 133 -11.11 4.72 2.29
C PHE A 133 -10.67 6.11 1.80
N ILE A 134 -9.37 6.39 1.84
CA ILE A 134 -8.80 7.66 1.36
C ILE A 134 -9.08 7.83 -0.14
N TYR A 135 -8.92 6.77 -0.94
CA TYR A 135 -9.15 6.84 -2.40
C TYR A 135 -10.60 7.17 -2.76
N PHE A 136 -11.58 6.63 -2.02
CA PHE A 136 -13.00 6.83 -2.33
C PHE A 136 -13.59 8.11 -1.73
N LEU A 137 -13.09 8.58 -0.58
CA LEU A 137 -13.64 9.74 0.12
C LEU A 137 -12.88 11.04 -0.14
N TYR A 138 -11.57 10.96 -0.32
CA TYR A 138 -10.72 12.15 -0.40
C TYR A 138 -10.27 12.47 -1.82
N GLN A 139 -9.65 13.63 -1.98
CA GLN A 139 -9.04 14.06 -3.25
C GLN A 139 -7.86 13.16 -3.61
N ARG A 140 -7.64 12.97 -4.92
CA ARG A 140 -6.51 12.15 -5.44
C ARG A 140 -5.15 12.60 -4.90
N GLU A 141 -4.98 13.90 -4.63
CA GLU A 141 -3.75 14.45 -4.03
C GLU A 141 -3.43 13.83 -2.67
N PHE A 142 -4.44 13.69 -1.80
CA PHE A 142 -4.26 13.08 -0.49
C PHE A 142 -3.92 11.59 -0.59
N PHE A 143 -4.51 10.90 -1.55
CA PHE A 143 -4.20 9.49 -1.81
C PHE A 143 -2.72 9.29 -2.18
N TYR A 144 -2.14 10.14 -3.04
CA TYR A 144 -0.71 10.08 -3.35
C TYR A 144 0.16 10.37 -2.13
N ASN A 145 -0.20 11.36 -1.32
CA ASN A 145 0.50 11.66 -0.08
C ASN A 145 0.44 10.50 0.91
N ALA A 146 -0.72 9.83 1.04
CA ALA A 146 -0.90 8.68 1.89
C ALA A 146 -0.04 7.48 1.44
N ILE A 147 0.04 7.22 0.12
CA ILE A 147 0.92 6.17 -0.43
C ILE A 147 2.39 6.48 -0.13
N LEU A 148 2.87 7.70 -0.40
CA LEU A 148 4.27 8.08 -0.17
C LEU A 148 4.63 7.97 1.31
N SER A 149 3.75 8.42 2.20
CA SER A 149 3.92 8.27 3.65
C SER A 149 3.88 6.81 4.07
N GLY A 150 2.97 6.01 3.50
CA GLY A 150 2.87 4.57 3.74
C GLY A 150 4.15 3.81 3.37
N ILE A 151 4.75 4.13 2.21
CA ILE A 151 6.05 3.58 1.79
C ILE A 151 7.13 3.94 2.81
N GLY A 152 7.16 5.19 3.29
CA GLY A 152 8.09 5.63 4.33
C GLY A 152 7.89 4.90 5.66
N LEU A 153 6.63 4.72 6.09
CA LEU A 153 6.30 3.95 7.30
C LEU A 153 6.80 2.51 7.21
N VAL A 154 6.55 1.83 6.10
CA VAL A 154 7.03 0.46 5.87
C VAL A 154 8.56 0.43 5.87
N ALA A 155 9.23 1.37 5.22
CA ALA A 155 10.69 1.42 5.18
C ALA A 155 11.30 1.59 6.57
N VAL A 156 10.79 2.53 7.39
CA VAL A 156 11.28 2.75 8.76
C VAL A 156 10.91 1.56 9.67
N TRP A 157 9.76 0.92 9.47
CA TRP A 157 9.39 -0.29 10.20
C TRP A 157 10.33 -1.46 9.88
N VAL A 158 10.62 -1.71 8.60
CA VAL A 158 11.57 -2.73 8.14
C VAL A 158 12.98 -2.43 8.69
N PHE A 159 13.40 -1.17 8.69
CA PHE A 159 14.66 -0.75 9.32
C PHE A 159 14.74 -1.22 10.77
N ARG A 160 13.72 -0.99 11.57
CA ARG A 160 13.70 -1.39 12.98
C ARG A 160 13.79 -2.90 13.18
N GLN A 161 13.20 -3.69 12.29
CA GLN A 161 13.14 -5.15 12.44
C GLN A 161 14.42 -5.85 11.96
N ILE A 162 15.04 -5.33 10.90
CA ILE A 162 16.04 -6.10 10.13
C ILE A 162 17.44 -5.48 10.20
N TYR A 163 17.58 -4.23 10.65
CA TYR A 163 18.86 -3.52 10.62
C TYR A 163 19.98 -4.27 11.34
N MET A 164 19.69 -4.89 12.49
CA MET A 164 20.69 -5.63 13.27
C MET A 164 21.12 -6.94 12.61
N THR A 165 20.23 -7.57 11.82
CA THR A 165 20.50 -8.87 11.18
C THR A 165 21.08 -8.71 9.77
N HIS A 166 20.54 -7.76 8.99
CA HIS A 166 20.89 -7.56 7.58
C HIS A 166 21.03 -6.07 7.21
N PRO A 167 22.03 -5.36 7.72
CA PRO A 167 22.15 -3.91 7.48
C PRO A 167 22.27 -3.55 6.01
N ARG A 168 22.96 -4.37 5.19
CA ARG A 168 23.09 -4.12 3.74
C ARG A 168 21.74 -4.10 3.01
N MET A 169 20.82 -5.01 3.37
CA MET A 169 19.47 -5.03 2.78
C MET A 169 18.69 -3.76 3.13
N VAL A 170 18.85 -3.26 4.34
CA VAL A 170 18.19 -2.03 4.78
C VAL A 170 18.71 -0.82 4.01
N TYR A 171 20.02 -0.69 3.84
CA TYR A 171 20.61 0.41 3.04
C TYR A 171 20.14 0.37 1.58
N CYS A 172 20.10 -0.81 0.96
CA CYS A 172 19.54 -0.98 -0.38
C CYS A 172 18.07 -0.60 -0.44
N GLY A 173 17.27 -1.04 0.53
CA GLY A 173 15.85 -0.70 0.64
C GLY A 173 15.62 0.81 0.79
N PHE A 174 16.39 1.47 1.64
CA PHE A 174 16.32 2.92 1.81
C PHE A 174 16.72 3.68 0.54
N ALA A 175 17.76 3.23 -0.15
CA ALA A 175 18.17 3.83 -1.42
C ALA A 175 17.06 3.73 -2.48
N VAL A 176 16.36 2.58 -2.57
CA VAL A 176 15.22 2.40 -3.47
C VAL A 176 14.06 3.34 -3.07
N VAL A 177 13.72 3.43 -1.80
CA VAL A 177 12.65 4.33 -1.34
C VAL A 177 13.01 5.79 -1.61
N TRP A 178 14.25 6.21 -1.35
CA TRP A 178 14.69 7.58 -1.69
C TRP A 178 14.64 7.85 -3.20
N ALA A 179 15.01 6.88 -4.03
CA ALA A 179 14.87 7.01 -5.49
C ALA A 179 13.40 7.19 -5.90
N VAL A 180 12.47 6.45 -5.27
CA VAL A 180 11.02 6.59 -5.50
C VAL A 180 10.51 7.97 -5.04
N LEU A 181 10.92 8.43 -3.86
CA LEU A 181 10.55 9.77 -3.34
C LEU A 181 11.09 10.89 -4.24
N ALA A 182 12.35 10.77 -4.69
CA ALA A 182 12.97 11.72 -5.61
C ALA A 182 12.25 11.73 -6.96
N ALA A 183 11.93 10.56 -7.51
CA ALA A 183 11.16 10.43 -8.75
C ALA A 183 9.76 11.06 -8.62
N ALA A 184 9.07 10.81 -7.50
CA ALA A 184 7.77 11.42 -7.20
C ALA A 184 7.85 12.95 -7.10
N ALA A 185 8.88 13.48 -6.43
CA ALA A 185 9.11 14.92 -6.35
C ALA A 185 9.39 15.54 -7.73
N VAL A 186 10.29 14.94 -8.52
CA VAL A 186 10.61 15.40 -9.88
C VAL A 186 9.39 15.35 -10.80
N LEU A 187 8.60 14.25 -10.73
CA LEU A 187 7.34 14.15 -11.49
C LEU A 187 6.36 15.24 -11.10
N THR A 188 6.23 15.53 -9.80
CA THR A 188 5.34 16.58 -9.29
C THR A 188 5.77 17.96 -9.80
N PHE A 189 7.07 18.27 -9.83
CA PHE A 189 7.58 19.51 -10.41
C PHE A 189 7.32 19.60 -11.92
N ARG A 190 7.53 18.51 -12.67
CA ARG A 190 7.24 18.46 -14.12
C ARG A 190 5.74 18.58 -14.41
N LEU A 191 4.88 18.01 -13.59
CA LEU A 191 3.43 18.10 -13.71
C LEU A 191 2.91 19.52 -13.42
N LYS A 192 3.54 20.23 -12.48
CA LYS A 192 3.24 21.64 -12.21
C LYS A 192 3.39 22.49 -13.49
N GLY A 193 4.46 22.27 -14.28
CA GLY A 193 4.69 22.94 -15.56
C GLY A 193 3.72 22.56 -16.69
N LYS A 194 3.11 21.36 -16.63
CA LYS A 194 2.22 20.78 -17.65
C LYS A 194 0.74 20.70 -17.24
N LYS A 195 0.29 21.54 -16.29
CA LYS A 195 -1.10 21.60 -15.80
C LYS A 195 -1.67 20.22 -15.41
N GLY A 196 -0.85 19.37 -14.80
CA GLY A 196 -1.26 18.05 -14.29
C GLY A 196 -1.43 16.93 -15.31
N ARG A 197 -1.03 17.15 -16.58
CA ARG A 197 -1.16 16.15 -17.65
C ARG A 197 0.18 15.50 -17.98
N LEU A 198 0.22 14.19 -17.99
CA LEU A 198 1.34 13.37 -18.49
C LEU A 198 0.89 12.69 -19.78
N GLY A 199 1.13 13.33 -20.95
CA GLY A 199 0.62 12.85 -22.23
C GLY A 199 -0.91 12.87 -22.28
N SER A 200 -1.53 11.71 -22.50
CA SER A 200 -3.00 11.53 -22.54
C SER A 200 -3.63 11.30 -21.16
N LEU A 201 -2.84 11.11 -20.10
CA LEU A 201 -3.31 10.80 -18.74
C LEU A 201 -3.33 12.07 -17.88
N THR A 202 -4.50 12.40 -17.33
CA THR A 202 -4.65 13.42 -16.29
C THR A 202 -4.35 12.79 -14.93
N VAL A 203 -3.14 13.08 -14.39
CA VAL A 203 -2.69 12.57 -13.08
C VAL A 203 -3.27 13.41 -11.96
N PHE A 204 -3.24 14.73 -12.12
CA PHE A 204 -3.80 15.68 -11.16
C PHE A 204 -4.91 16.52 -11.82
N PRO A 205 -6.04 16.79 -11.14
CA PRO A 205 -7.05 17.73 -11.61
C PRO A 205 -6.48 19.15 -11.69
N GLU A 206 -7.07 19.97 -12.56
CA GLU A 206 -6.68 21.39 -12.69
C GLU A 206 -6.94 22.12 -11.36
N GLY A 207 -5.93 22.87 -10.86
CA GLY A 207 -6.00 23.53 -9.54
C GLY A 207 -5.43 22.72 -8.37
N SER A 208 -4.82 21.55 -8.61
CA SER A 208 -4.19 20.74 -7.57
C SER A 208 -3.04 21.45 -6.87
N ALA A 209 -2.95 21.30 -5.55
CA ALA A 209 -1.83 21.79 -4.76
C ALA A 209 -0.67 20.77 -4.84
N TYR A 210 0.38 21.12 -5.57
CA TYR A 210 1.58 20.26 -5.69
C TYR A 210 2.50 20.32 -4.47
N THR A 211 2.42 21.42 -3.71
CA THR A 211 3.27 21.67 -2.53
C THR A 211 3.18 20.60 -1.45
N PRO A 212 1.99 20.08 -1.05
CA PRO A 212 1.88 19.03 -0.05
C PRO A 212 2.60 17.74 -0.45
N VAL A 213 2.60 17.38 -1.75
CA VAL A 213 3.27 16.15 -2.22
C VAL A 213 4.79 16.28 -2.11
N CYS A 214 5.36 17.41 -2.52
CA CYS A 214 6.79 17.66 -2.38
C CYS A 214 7.20 17.72 -0.91
N LEU A 215 6.37 18.35 -0.06
CA LEU A 215 6.63 18.44 1.38
C LEU A 215 6.58 17.05 2.04
N THR A 216 5.64 16.19 1.63
CA THR A 216 5.57 14.80 2.10
C THR A 216 6.82 14.02 1.72
N CYS A 217 7.31 14.15 0.47
CA CYS A 217 8.57 13.52 0.08
C CYS A 217 9.74 13.98 0.96
N ALA A 218 9.83 15.28 1.25
CA ALA A 218 10.88 15.84 2.09
C ALA A 218 10.78 15.35 3.56
N VAL A 219 9.58 15.35 4.15
CA VAL A 219 9.35 14.90 5.52
C VAL A 219 9.69 13.42 5.67
N VAL A 220 9.23 12.56 4.74
CA VAL A 220 9.52 11.13 4.78
C VAL A 220 11.00 10.85 4.58
N ALA A 221 11.65 11.53 3.63
CA ALA A 221 13.09 11.39 3.42
C ALA A 221 13.92 11.83 4.63
N ALA A 222 13.54 12.94 5.27
CA ALA A 222 14.17 13.43 6.49
C ALA A 222 13.98 12.47 7.68
N ALA A 223 12.78 11.90 7.84
CA ALA A 223 12.49 10.91 8.88
C ALA A 223 13.33 9.64 8.70
N MET A 224 13.47 9.14 7.46
CA MET A 224 14.33 8.00 7.15
C MET A 224 15.80 8.31 7.43
N LEU A 225 16.27 9.51 7.06
CA LEU A 225 17.64 9.94 7.31
C LEU A 225 17.92 10.03 8.83
N ALA A 226 17.00 10.64 9.59
CA ALA A 226 17.10 10.73 11.03
C ALA A 226 17.13 9.33 11.69
N ALA A 227 16.32 8.38 11.22
CA ALA A 227 16.35 7.00 11.70
C ALA A 227 17.72 6.33 11.46
N LEU A 228 18.38 6.59 10.32
CA LEU A 228 19.72 6.09 10.03
C LEU A 228 20.79 6.70 10.93
N ILE A 229 20.73 8.00 11.19
CA ILE A 229 21.74 8.72 11.99
C ILE A 229 21.63 8.37 13.48
N PHE A 230 20.41 8.38 14.03
CA PHE A 230 20.18 8.19 15.46
C PHE A 230 19.90 6.73 15.87
N GLY A 231 19.79 5.83 14.89
CA GLY A 231 19.69 4.39 15.11
C GLY A 231 18.27 3.86 15.33
N VAL A 232 18.20 2.55 15.61
CA VAL A 232 16.95 1.75 15.63
C VAL A 232 15.94 2.25 16.66
N SER A 233 16.39 2.65 17.84
CA SER A 233 15.52 3.16 18.92
C SER A 233 14.81 4.45 18.48
N PHE A 234 15.52 5.32 17.78
CA PHE A 234 14.96 6.57 17.25
C PHE A 234 13.98 6.33 16.10
N GLY A 235 14.14 5.24 15.38
CA GLY A 235 13.19 4.82 14.34
C GLY A 235 11.74 4.74 14.82
N PHE A 236 11.49 4.43 16.09
CA PHE A 236 10.13 4.45 16.66
C PHE A 236 9.52 5.86 16.65
N TYR A 237 10.28 6.86 17.07
CA TYR A 237 9.82 8.26 17.05
C TYR A 237 9.60 8.75 15.62
N MET A 238 10.40 8.27 14.65
CA MET A 238 10.21 8.61 13.24
C MET A 238 8.94 7.99 12.66
N LEU A 239 8.56 6.78 13.07
CA LEU A 239 7.24 6.21 12.72
C LEU A 239 6.11 7.10 13.23
N LEU A 240 6.15 7.51 14.50
CA LEU A 240 5.15 8.40 15.07
C LEU A 240 5.10 9.75 14.35
N ALA A 241 6.26 10.30 13.98
CA ALA A 241 6.35 11.56 13.25
C ALA A 241 5.69 11.47 11.86
N ILE A 242 5.91 10.37 11.13
CA ILE A 242 5.25 10.16 9.81
C ILE A 242 3.73 9.97 10.00
N ILE A 243 3.28 9.24 11.03
CA ILE A 243 1.84 9.08 11.34
C ILE A 243 1.22 10.44 11.68
N ALA A 244 1.87 11.25 12.53
CA ALA A 244 1.41 12.59 12.85
C ALA A 244 1.34 13.48 11.59
N TRP A 245 2.31 13.35 10.68
CA TRP A 245 2.30 14.06 9.40
C TRP A 245 1.07 13.68 8.55
N VAL A 246 0.78 12.38 8.41
CA VAL A 246 -0.41 11.90 7.69
C VAL A 246 -1.69 12.45 8.31
N PHE A 247 -1.75 12.50 9.64
CA PHE A 247 -2.90 13.08 10.35
C PHE A 247 -3.05 14.59 10.06
N CYS A 248 -1.96 15.35 10.08
CA CYS A 248 -1.98 16.77 9.70
C CYS A 248 -2.47 16.97 8.26
N LEU A 249 -2.03 16.10 7.34
CA LEU A 249 -2.52 16.12 5.96
C LEU A 249 -4.01 15.78 5.87
N ALA A 250 -4.49 14.80 6.65
CA ALA A 250 -5.90 14.44 6.68
C ALA A 250 -6.76 15.63 7.14
N VAL A 251 -6.35 16.34 8.20
CA VAL A 251 -7.03 17.55 8.66
C VAL A 251 -7.00 18.63 7.59
N TYR A 252 -5.84 18.90 6.99
CA TYR A 252 -5.71 19.90 5.91
C TYR A 252 -6.66 19.61 4.74
N TYR A 253 -6.69 18.37 4.25
CA TYR A 253 -7.57 18.01 3.14
C TYR A 253 -9.05 17.94 3.53
N THR A 254 -9.38 17.66 4.77
CA THR A 254 -10.76 17.72 5.28
C THR A 254 -11.26 19.17 5.28
N VAL A 255 -10.46 20.10 5.79
CA VAL A 255 -10.80 21.53 5.77
C VAL A 255 -10.90 22.08 4.33
N LYS A 256 -10.05 21.60 3.42
CA LYS A 256 -10.11 22.00 2.00
C LYS A 256 -11.35 21.47 1.26
N LEU A 257 -12.00 20.42 1.76
CA LEU A 257 -13.24 19.84 1.22
C LEU A 257 -14.49 20.57 1.71
N MET A 258 -14.42 21.23 2.86
CA MET A 258 -15.48 22.09 3.39
C MET A 258 -15.51 23.44 2.68
#